data_c9fc6139817722d12263d8d007bbb6da
#
_entry.id   c9fc6139817722d12263d8d007bbb6da
#
_cell.length_a   1.000
_cell.length_b   1.000
_cell.length_c   1.000
_cell.angle_alpha   90.00
_cell.angle_beta   90.00
_cell.angle_gamma   90.00
#
_symmetry.space_group_name_H-M   'P 1'
#
loop_
_entity.id
_entity.type
_entity.pdbx_description
1 polymer ?
#
loop_
_entity_poly.entity_id
_entity_poly.type
_entity_poly.pdbx_seq_one_letter_code
_entity_poly.pdbx_strand_id
1 'polypeptide(L)'
;MTNVRFPAEWEPQSAILIAWPHAGTDWAARLESVEETYIALVAGITRFEPVVICVADADLQVYAEARLRSARVDMDRVRFVEAPYDDTWLRDSGPISLRSGEGFKLMDFRFTGWGGKYEASLDDLLVGALAGAGVFRDAYVQRVDFALEGGGIETDGAGTLLTTWRCLHERHPDATRGQITDTLKTSLQQERVLWLDHGYLEGDDTDAHIDTLARFAPGDAIVYQACDDAGDAHHAELTAMGDELAALRTPDGAPYTLYPLPWAQPILDDGRRLAASYANYLILNDAVLMPAYGDPADGPAAEVLAKAYPGREIVQIPCRPLIWQNGSLHCVTMQLPEGLLAA
;
A
#
# COMPACT_ATOMS: atom_id res chain seq x y z
N MET A 1 3.80 -4.27 31.04
CA MET A 1 2.89 -4.21 29.89
C MET A 1 3.75 -4.32 28.66
N THR A 2 3.52 -5.30 27.80
CA THR A 2 4.22 -5.41 26.51
C THR A 2 3.87 -4.18 25.69
N ASN A 3 4.88 -3.42 25.28
CA ASN A 3 4.69 -2.25 24.43
C ASN A 3 4.27 -2.76 23.03
N VAL A 4 3.00 -2.59 22.66
CA VAL A 4 2.49 -2.93 21.33
C VAL A 4 2.52 -1.66 20.50
N ARG A 5 3.09 -1.74 19.29
CA ARG A 5 3.28 -0.59 18.41
C ARG A 5 3.04 -0.97 16.94
N PHE A 6 2.43 -0.10 16.19
CA PHE A 6 2.33 -0.20 14.73
C PHE A 6 3.55 0.52 14.12
N PRO A 7 4.53 -0.21 13.55
CA PRO A 7 5.74 0.38 12.99
C PRO A 7 5.45 1.17 11.72
N ALA A 8 6.23 2.23 11.48
CA ALA A 8 6.19 2.93 10.20
C ALA A 8 6.75 2.06 9.07
N GLU A 9 6.30 2.30 7.83
CA GLU A 9 6.75 1.50 6.68
C GLU A 9 8.25 1.65 6.39
N TRP A 10 8.86 2.79 6.71
CA TRP A 10 10.31 3.00 6.54
C TRP A 10 11.20 2.37 7.61
N GLU A 11 10.61 1.68 8.61
CA GLU A 11 11.38 0.91 9.59
C GLU A 11 11.89 -0.40 8.95
N PRO A 12 12.91 -1.06 9.55
CA PRO A 12 13.47 -2.28 8.98
C PRO A 12 12.42 -3.37 8.72
N GLN A 13 12.52 -4.00 7.56
CA GLN A 13 11.60 -5.01 7.05
C GLN A 13 12.33 -6.35 6.82
N SER A 14 11.58 -7.46 6.93
CA SER A 14 12.05 -8.81 6.58
C SER A 14 11.83 -9.13 5.12
N ALA A 15 10.72 -8.67 4.55
CA ALA A 15 10.31 -9.00 3.19
C ALA A 15 9.12 -8.14 2.75
N ILE A 16 8.85 -8.17 1.45
CA ILE A 16 7.58 -7.72 0.86
C ILE A 16 6.75 -8.94 0.47
N LEU A 17 5.46 -8.90 0.76
CA LEU A 17 4.45 -9.87 0.36
C LEU A 17 3.69 -9.35 -0.85
N ILE A 18 3.53 -10.21 -1.87
CA ILE A 18 2.71 -9.95 -3.08
C ILE A 18 1.92 -11.21 -3.45
N ALA A 19 0.89 -11.07 -4.30
CA ALA A 19 0.21 -12.20 -4.96
C ALA A 19 0.44 -12.14 -6.47
N TRP A 20 0.78 -13.27 -7.10
CA TRP A 20 1.06 -13.31 -8.53
C TRP A 20 -0.24 -13.23 -9.35
N PRO A 21 -0.36 -12.36 -10.35
CA PRO A 21 -1.56 -12.27 -11.19
C PRO A 21 -1.74 -13.55 -12.03
N HIS A 22 -2.99 -13.96 -12.23
CA HIS A 22 -3.30 -15.14 -13.04
C HIS A 22 -4.66 -15.02 -13.74
N ALA A 23 -4.98 -15.98 -14.59
CA ALA A 23 -6.19 -15.97 -15.41
C ALA A 23 -7.51 -16.08 -14.60
N GLY A 24 -7.44 -16.40 -13.33
CA GLY A 24 -8.60 -16.41 -12.42
C GLY A 24 -8.83 -15.08 -11.70
N THR A 25 -7.95 -14.09 -11.87
CA THR A 25 -8.09 -12.73 -11.33
C THR A 25 -8.67 -11.79 -12.38
N ASP A 26 -9.03 -10.60 -12.00
CA ASP A 26 -9.53 -9.57 -12.92
C ASP A 26 -8.49 -9.13 -13.98
N TRP A 27 -7.23 -9.56 -13.81
CA TRP A 27 -6.14 -9.35 -14.78
C TRP A 27 -6.24 -10.19 -16.05
N ALA A 28 -7.12 -11.20 -16.13
CA ALA A 28 -7.18 -12.18 -17.22
C ALA A 28 -7.09 -11.56 -18.63
N ALA A 29 -7.78 -10.45 -18.87
CA ALA A 29 -7.81 -9.79 -20.17
C ALA A 29 -6.50 -9.06 -20.55
N ARG A 30 -5.63 -8.77 -19.57
CA ARG A 30 -4.38 -7.98 -19.72
C ARG A 30 -3.19 -8.62 -19.00
N LEU A 31 -3.26 -9.93 -18.76
CA LEU A 31 -2.34 -10.67 -17.92
C LEU A 31 -0.87 -10.49 -18.31
N GLU A 32 -0.54 -10.61 -19.59
CA GLU A 32 0.84 -10.46 -20.09
C GLU A 32 1.44 -9.08 -19.70
N SER A 33 0.66 -8.01 -19.85
CA SER A 33 1.14 -6.65 -19.54
C SER A 33 1.35 -6.44 -18.05
N VAL A 34 0.47 -6.99 -17.20
CA VAL A 34 0.63 -6.84 -15.74
C VAL A 34 1.75 -7.72 -15.21
N GLU A 35 1.97 -8.90 -15.78
CA GLU A 35 3.09 -9.76 -15.42
C GLU A 35 4.45 -9.10 -15.67
N GLU A 36 4.61 -8.31 -16.74
CA GLU A 36 5.84 -7.54 -16.97
C GLU A 36 6.08 -6.51 -15.84
N THR A 37 5.02 -5.88 -15.34
CA THR A 37 5.13 -5.01 -14.16
C THR A 37 5.53 -5.81 -12.92
N TYR A 38 4.93 -6.98 -12.68
CA TYR A 38 5.28 -7.84 -11.54
C TYR A 38 6.72 -8.35 -11.60
N ILE A 39 7.20 -8.70 -12.78
CA ILE A 39 8.61 -9.08 -12.98
C ILE A 39 9.53 -7.90 -12.63
N ALA A 40 9.23 -6.69 -13.09
CA ALA A 40 9.99 -5.49 -12.77
C ALA A 40 9.94 -5.17 -11.26
N LEU A 41 8.76 -5.33 -10.63
CA LEU A 41 8.56 -5.16 -9.20
C LEU A 41 9.42 -6.14 -8.39
N VAL A 42 9.33 -7.44 -8.68
CA VAL A 42 10.12 -8.47 -7.99
C VAL A 42 11.62 -8.27 -8.20
N ALA A 43 12.04 -7.92 -9.42
CA ALA A 43 13.44 -7.57 -9.70
C ALA A 43 13.90 -6.34 -8.90
N GLY A 44 13.03 -5.34 -8.73
CA GLY A 44 13.30 -4.17 -7.89
C GLY A 44 13.43 -4.52 -6.42
N ILE A 45 12.48 -5.27 -5.85
CA ILE A 45 12.47 -5.67 -4.44
C ILE A 45 13.70 -6.52 -4.11
N THR A 46 13.99 -7.55 -4.91
CA THR A 46 15.06 -8.52 -4.62
C THR A 46 16.46 -7.92 -4.64
N ARG A 47 16.64 -6.68 -5.10
CA ARG A 47 17.90 -5.93 -4.93
C ARG A 47 18.17 -5.56 -3.48
N PHE A 48 17.14 -5.35 -2.68
CA PHE A 48 17.23 -4.75 -1.35
C PHE A 48 16.78 -5.71 -0.25
N GLU A 49 15.70 -6.48 -0.48
CA GLU A 49 15.14 -7.39 0.52
C GLU A 49 14.42 -8.59 -0.12
N PRO A 50 14.09 -9.63 0.65
CA PRO A 50 13.32 -10.77 0.18
C PRO A 50 11.90 -10.40 -0.26
N VAL A 51 11.33 -11.23 -1.15
CA VAL A 51 9.92 -11.17 -1.51
C VAL A 51 9.24 -12.52 -1.25
N VAL A 52 8.06 -12.48 -0.66
CA VAL A 52 7.16 -13.64 -0.53
C VAL A 52 6.05 -13.50 -1.55
N ILE A 53 5.91 -14.47 -2.43
CA ILE A 53 4.94 -14.45 -3.53
C ILE A 53 3.86 -15.50 -3.26
N CYS A 54 2.63 -15.04 -3.01
CA CYS A 54 1.46 -15.89 -3.00
C CYS A 54 1.16 -16.39 -4.41
N VAL A 55 0.88 -17.66 -4.52
CA VAL A 55 0.42 -18.31 -5.76
C VAL A 55 -0.81 -19.15 -5.45
N ALA A 56 -1.77 -19.20 -6.39
CA ALA A 56 -3.03 -19.89 -6.20
C ALA A 56 -2.84 -21.43 -6.13
N ASP A 57 -1.82 -21.94 -6.85
CA ASP A 57 -1.50 -23.36 -6.91
C ASP A 57 -0.05 -23.62 -7.36
N ALA A 58 0.36 -24.88 -7.36
CA ALA A 58 1.71 -25.31 -7.74
C ALA A 58 2.03 -25.08 -9.23
N ASP A 59 1.04 -25.14 -10.11
CA ASP A 59 1.26 -24.89 -11.55
C ASP A 59 1.57 -23.40 -11.79
N LEU A 60 0.86 -22.53 -11.12
CA LEU A 60 1.14 -21.09 -11.14
C LEU A 60 2.53 -20.76 -10.55
N GLN A 61 2.94 -21.48 -9.48
CA GLN A 61 4.29 -21.34 -8.94
C GLN A 61 5.35 -21.67 -9.99
N VAL A 62 5.24 -22.83 -10.65
CA VAL A 62 6.19 -23.26 -11.68
C VAL A 62 6.25 -22.25 -12.82
N TYR A 63 5.12 -21.72 -13.23
CA TYR A 63 5.03 -20.70 -14.26
C TYR A 63 5.70 -19.38 -13.84
N ALA A 64 5.34 -18.83 -12.67
CA ALA A 64 5.91 -17.58 -12.16
C ALA A 64 7.44 -17.69 -11.94
N GLU A 65 7.89 -18.83 -11.38
CA GLU A 65 9.32 -19.10 -11.22
C GLU A 65 10.07 -19.08 -12.55
N ALA A 66 9.51 -19.71 -13.59
CA ALA A 66 10.12 -19.72 -14.92
C ALA A 66 10.21 -18.30 -15.52
N ARG A 67 9.17 -17.47 -15.33
CA ARG A 67 9.17 -16.08 -15.79
C ARG A 67 10.25 -15.25 -15.07
N LEU A 68 10.33 -15.34 -13.75
CA LEU A 68 11.33 -14.61 -12.95
C LEU A 68 12.76 -15.05 -13.27
N ARG A 69 13.03 -16.37 -13.42
CA ARG A 69 14.33 -16.88 -13.84
C ARG A 69 14.73 -16.39 -15.23
N SER A 70 13.79 -16.35 -16.17
CA SER A 70 14.02 -15.81 -17.52
C SER A 70 14.42 -14.33 -17.49
N ALA A 71 13.85 -13.57 -16.56
CA ALA A 71 14.19 -12.16 -16.33
C ALA A 71 15.47 -11.98 -15.47
N ARG A 72 16.13 -13.07 -15.04
CA ARG A 72 17.35 -13.06 -14.20
C ARG A 72 17.15 -12.43 -12.84
N VAL A 73 15.97 -12.57 -12.25
CA VAL A 73 15.70 -12.17 -10.88
C VAL A 73 16.54 -13.02 -9.92
N ASP A 74 16.98 -12.43 -8.81
CA ASP A 74 17.69 -13.14 -7.74
C ASP A 74 16.71 -14.06 -6.99
N MET A 75 16.66 -15.33 -7.39
CA MET A 75 15.74 -16.33 -6.85
C MET A 75 16.09 -16.76 -5.43
N ASP A 76 17.28 -16.49 -4.92
CA ASP A 76 17.66 -16.78 -3.52
C ASP A 76 16.91 -15.86 -2.54
N ARG A 77 16.34 -14.77 -3.04
CA ARG A 77 15.50 -13.83 -2.30
C ARG A 77 14.00 -13.96 -2.57
N VAL A 78 13.59 -14.98 -3.32
CA VAL A 78 12.18 -15.24 -3.64
C VAL A 78 11.69 -16.47 -2.90
N ARG A 79 10.62 -16.32 -2.12
CA ARG A 79 9.92 -17.42 -1.48
C ARG A 79 8.50 -17.48 -2.03
N PHE A 80 8.08 -18.63 -2.54
CA PHE A 80 6.68 -18.88 -2.91
C PHE A 80 5.90 -19.48 -1.74
N VAL A 81 4.62 -19.13 -1.68
CA VAL A 81 3.66 -19.71 -0.76
C VAL A 81 2.35 -19.96 -1.50
N GLU A 82 1.84 -21.19 -1.42
CA GLU A 82 0.52 -21.51 -1.95
C GLU A 82 -0.55 -21.03 -0.98
N ALA A 83 -1.39 -20.10 -1.44
CA ALA A 83 -2.52 -19.58 -0.69
C ALA A 83 -3.57 -19.08 -1.70
N PRO A 84 -4.85 -19.46 -1.52
CA PRO A 84 -5.92 -18.98 -2.41
C PRO A 84 -6.20 -17.50 -2.18
N TYR A 85 -6.46 -16.74 -3.25
CA TYR A 85 -6.88 -15.35 -3.26
C TYR A 85 -7.81 -15.09 -4.44
N ASP A 86 -8.63 -14.05 -4.34
CA ASP A 86 -9.51 -13.61 -5.42
C ASP A 86 -8.77 -12.65 -6.37
N ASP A 87 -7.95 -11.72 -5.82
CA ASP A 87 -7.13 -10.80 -6.62
C ASP A 87 -5.81 -10.43 -5.91
N THR A 88 -5.04 -9.54 -6.48
CA THR A 88 -3.63 -9.30 -6.15
C THR A 88 -3.38 -8.12 -5.21
N TRP A 89 -4.42 -7.53 -4.63
CA TRP A 89 -4.37 -6.29 -3.85
C TRP A 89 -4.00 -6.49 -2.38
N LEU A 90 -2.78 -7.04 -2.15
CA LEU A 90 -2.36 -7.46 -0.81
C LEU A 90 -2.15 -6.31 0.19
N ARG A 91 -2.06 -5.08 -0.26
CA ARG A 91 -2.10 -3.93 0.63
C ARG A 91 -3.38 -3.91 1.46
N ASP A 92 -4.48 -4.32 0.87
CA ASP A 92 -5.80 -4.17 1.45
C ASP A 92 -6.30 -5.43 2.16
N SER A 93 -5.86 -6.61 1.70
CA SER A 93 -6.21 -7.90 2.31
C SER A 93 -5.08 -8.53 3.14
N GLY A 94 -3.88 -7.97 3.12
CA GLY A 94 -2.73 -8.49 3.85
C GLY A 94 -2.72 -8.14 5.34
N PRO A 95 -1.77 -8.72 6.13
CA PRO A 95 -1.71 -8.55 7.57
C PRO A 95 -1.23 -7.15 7.97
N ILE A 96 -2.02 -6.44 8.77
CA ILE A 96 -1.54 -5.21 9.44
C ILE A 96 -0.73 -5.64 10.68
N SER A 97 0.59 -5.44 10.63
CA SER A 97 1.54 -6.04 11.56
C SER A 97 1.95 -5.07 12.67
N LEU A 98 1.65 -5.41 13.92
CA LEU A 98 2.07 -4.67 15.11
C LEU A 98 3.21 -5.43 15.81
N ARG A 99 4.27 -4.73 16.21
CA ARG A 99 5.30 -5.28 17.12
C ARG A 99 4.71 -5.42 18.53
N SER A 100 4.96 -6.54 19.20
CA SER A 100 4.45 -6.84 20.53
C SER A 100 5.50 -7.56 21.38
N GLY A 101 6.27 -6.83 22.15
CA GLY A 101 7.43 -7.39 22.85
C GLY A 101 8.48 -7.90 21.85
N GLU A 102 8.85 -9.19 21.97
CA GLU A 102 9.79 -9.83 21.03
C GLU A 102 9.09 -10.47 19.82
N GLY A 103 7.74 -10.45 19.76
CA GLY A 103 6.94 -11.04 18.69
C GLY A 103 6.05 -10.03 17.98
N PHE A 104 5.02 -10.57 17.33
CA PHE A 104 4.12 -9.78 16.49
C PHE A 104 2.65 -10.09 16.79
N LYS A 105 1.83 -9.10 16.59
CA LYS A 105 0.38 -9.22 16.54
C LYS A 105 -0.08 -8.80 15.15
N LEU A 106 -0.61 -9.76 14.40
CA LEU A 106 -1.15 -9.53 13.08
C LEU A 106 -2.63 -9.24 13.19
N MET A 107 -3.00 -8.01 12.87
CA MET A 107 -4.39 -7.59 12.85
C MET A 107 -4.99 -8.00 11.51
N ASP A 108 -5.91 -8.95 11.56
CA ASP A 108 -6.65 -9.48 10.43
C ASP A 108 -8.03 -8.80 10.43
N PHE A 109 -8.08 -7.62 9.78
CA PHE A 109 -9.32 -6.86 9.62
C PHE A 109 -10.20 -7.51 8.56
N ARG A 110 -11.52 -7.28 8.67
CA ARG A 110 -12.45 -7.78 7.68
C ARG A 110 -12.25 -7.03 6.36
N PHE A 111 -11.87 -7.76 5.32
CA PHE A 111 -11.82 -7.25 3.96
C PHE A 111 -13.15 -7.50 3.26
N THR A 112 -13.74 -6.46 2.70
CA THR A 112 -15.09 -6.50 2.14
C THR A 112 -15.13 -6.30 0.63
N GLY A 113 -13.99 -6.37 -0.05
CA GLY A 113 -13.91 -6.01 -1.47
C GLY A 113 -14.31 -4.55 -1.69
N TRP A 114 -13.72 -3.65 -0.88
CA TRP A 114 -13.93 -2.19 -0.90
C TRP A 114 -15.41 -1.79 -0.74
N GLY A 115 -16.07 -2.37 0.24
CA GLY A 115 -17.47 -2.10 0.54
C GLY A 115 -18.46 -2.94 -0.29
N GLY A 116 -18.04 -4.12 -0.74
CA GLY A 116 -18.88 -5.07 -1.49
C GLY A 116 -18.92 -4.80 -3.00
N LYS A 117 -17.95 -4.07 -3.54
CA LYS A 117 -17.85 -3.81 -4.98
C LYS A 117 -17.35 -5.03 -5.77
N TYR A 118 -16.51 -5.87 -5.12
CA TYR A 118 -15.86 -7.03 -5.72
C TYR A 118 -16.01 -8.26 -4.83
N GLU A 119 -15.87 -9.46 -5.44
CA GLU A 119 -15.70 -10.70 -4.69
C GLU A 119 -14.39 -10.66 -3.91
N ALA A 120 -14.40 -11.10 -2.66
CA ALA A 120 -13.26 -10.97 -1.75
C ALA A 120 -13.24 -12.07 -0.67
N SER A 121 -13.96 -13.17 -0.88
CA SER A 121 -14.11 -14.22 0.14
C SER A 121 -12.80 -14.97 0.41
N LEU A 122 -11.94 -15.14 -0.59
CA LEU A 122 -10.62 -15.74 -0.42
C LEU A 122 -9.62 -14.72 0.14
N ASP A 123 -9.67 -13.49 -0.33
CA ASP A 123 -8.80 -12.40 0.15
C ASP A 123 -9.05 -12.11 1.63
N ASP A 124 -10.30 -12.15 2.11
CA ASP A 124 -10.66 -11.98 3.53
C ASP A 124 -10.12 -13.10 4.44
N LEU A 125 -9.73 -14.24 3.88
CA LEU A 125 -9.15 -15.37 4.59
C LEU A 125 -7.63 -15.48 4.43
N LEU A 126 -7.01 -14.62 3.62
CA LEU A 126 -5.61 -14.75 3.21
C LEU A 126 -4.63 -14.69 4.39
N VAL A 127 -4.84 -13.79 5.35
CA VAL A 127 -3.95 -13.67 6.54
C VAL A 127 -3.92 -14.98 7.32
N GLY A 128 -5.08 -15.60 7.52
CA GLY A 128 -5.19 -16.92 8.17
C GLY A 128 -4.51 -18.04 7.38
N ALA A 129 -4.65 -18.05 6.05
CA ALA A 129 -4.01 -19.01 5.15
C ALA A 129 -2.47 -18.89 5.22
N LEU A 130 -1.93 -17.69 5.16
CA LEU A 130 -0.49 -17.41 5.27
C LEU A 130 0.08 -17.83 6.64
N ALA A 131 -0.66 -17.56 7.71
CA ALA A 131 -0.27 -18.00 9.06
C ALA A 131 -0.28 -19.54 9.15
N GLY A 132 -1.29 -20.20 8.60
CA GLY A 132 -1.37 -21.67 8.52
C GLY A 132 -0.25 -22.30 7.68
N ALA A 133 0.22 -21.61 6.63
CA ALA A 133 1.35 -22.00 5.81
C ALA A 133 2.73 -21.71 6.47
N GLY A 134 2.75 -21.15 7.68
CA GLY A 134 3.99 -20.90 8.42
C GLY A 134 4.84 -19.76 7.83
N VAL A 135 4.22 -18.77 7.24
CA VAL A 135 4.93 -17.57 6.69
C VAL A 135 5.47 -16.70 7.82
N PHE A 136 4.75 -16.63 8.93
CA PHE A 136 5.04 -15.71 10.02
C PHE A 136 5.71 -16.42 11.22
N ARG A 137 6.68 -15.74 11.80
CA ARG A 137 7.41 -16.20 12.99
C ARG A 137 6.93 -15.43 14.21
N ASP A 138 6.73 -16.14 15.32
CA ASP A 138 6.38 -15.56 16.62
C ASP A 138 5.19 -14.58 16.56
N ALA A 139 4.21 -14.90 15.71
CA ALA A 139 3.08 -14.04 15.42
C ALA A 139 1.77 -14.62 15.96
N TYR A 140 0.95 -13.75 16.56
CA TYR A 140 -0.43 -14.04 16.92
C TYR A 140 -1.39 -13.33 15.97
N VAL A 141 -2.23 -14.07 15.26
CA VAL A 141 -3.27 -13.50 14.39
C VAL A 141 -4.50 -13.14 15.21
N GLN A 142 -4.93 -11.90 15.12
CA GLN A 142 -6.16 -11.43 15.73
C GLN A 142 -7.14 -10.98 14.66
N ARG A 143 -8.22 -11.74 14.47
CA ARG A 143 -9.35 -11.31 13.65
C ARG A 143 -10.06 -10.12 14.29
N VAL A 144 -10.36 -9.10 13.49
CA VAL A 144 -11.05 -7.87 13.90
C VAL A 144 -12.31 -7.70 13.03
N ASP A 145 -13.48 -7.74 13.66
CA ASP A 145 -14.75 -7.52 12.97
C ASP A 145 -15.02 -6.03 12.74
N PHE A 146 -14.16 -5.44 11.93
CA PHE A 146 -14.25 -4.05 11.48
C PHE A 146 -13.68 -4.00 10.07
N ALA A 147 -14.41 -3.42 9.12
CA ALA A 147 -13.95 -3.31 7.75
C ALA A 147 -12.82 -2.28 7.65
N LEU A 148 -11.63 -2.70 7.24
CA LEU A 148 -10.47 -1.84 7.09
C LEU A 148 -9.49 -2.43 6.08
N GLU A 149 -9.10 -1.62 5.14
CA GLU A 149 -8.04 -1.90 4.17
C GLU A 149 -6.73 -1.24 4.61
N GLY A 150 -5.59 -1.93 4.39
CA GLY A 150 -4.27 -1.37 4.72
C GLY A 150 -3.93 -0.11 3.94
N GLY A 151 -4.43 0.03 2.69
CA GLY A 151 -4.28 1.24 1.88
C GLY A 151 -5.10 2.43 2.39
N GLY A 152 -6.13 2.19 3.21
CA GLY A 152 -6.94 3.22 3.85
C GLY A 152 -6.29 3.91 5.05
N ILE A 153 -5.12 3.44 5.51
CA ILE A 153 -4.44 3.97 6.69
C ILE A 153 -2.94 4.16 6.46
N GLU A 154 -2.37 5.15 7.13
CA GLU A 154 -0.93 5.44 7.12
C GLU A 154 -0.46 5.73 8.55
N THR A 155 0.71 5.22 8.97
CA THR A 155 1.24 5.39 10.32
C THR A 155 2.63 6.01 10.33
N ASP A 156 2.88 6.89 11.31
CA ASP A 156 4.22 7.46 11.56
C ASP A 156 5.12 6.55 12.42
N GLY A 157 4.59 5.41 12.90
CA GLY A 157 5.31 4.52 13.80
C GLY A 157 5.44 5.05 15.23
N ALA A 158 4.98 6.25 15.51
CA ALA A 158 5.10 6.94 16.79
C ALA A 158 3.73 7.23 17.47
N GLY A 159 2.67 6.59 16.98
CA GLY A 159 1.34 6.69 17.56
C GLY A 159 0.37 7.61 16.82
N THR A 160 0.75 8.12 15.64
CA THR A 160 -0.13 8.90 14.78
C THR A 160 -0.58 8.07 13.57
N LEU A 161 -1.87 8.05 13.32
CA LEU A 161 -2.48 7.50 12.11
C LEU A 161 -3.01 8.64 11.24
N LEU A 162 -2.86 8.52 9.92
CA LEU A 162 -3.48 9.39 8.93
C LEU A 162 -4.43 8.56 8.07
N THR A 163 -5.61 9.10 7.79
CA THR A 163 -6.63 8.44 6.98
C THR A 163 -7.59 9.46 6.35
N THR A 164 -8.46 9.04 5.46
CA THR A 164 -9.51 9.87 4.88
C THR A 164 -10.87 9.57 5.51
N TRP A 165 -11.70 10.61 5.64
CA TRP A 165 -13.06 10.42 6.12
C TRP A 165 -13.92 9.66 5.10
N ARG A 166 -13.78 9.97 3.84
CA ARG A 166 -14.57 9.37 2.76
C ARG A 166 -14.45 7.85 2.77
N CYS A 167 -13.24 7.31 2.76
CA CYS A 167 -13.01 5.86 2.76
C CYS A 167 -13.69 5.17 3.95
N LEU A 168 -13.38 5.59 5.16
CA LEU A 168 -13.87 4.89 6.34
C LEU A 168 -15.37 5.10 6.61
N HIS A 169 -15.93 6.23 6.19
CA HIS A 169 -17.38 6.44 6.26
C HIS A 169 -18.13 5.54 5.30
N GLU A 170 -17.63 5.32 4.08
CA GLU A 170 -18.22 4.37 3.13
C GLU A 170 -18.20 2.93 3.66
N ARG A 171 -17.17 2.54 4.44
CA ARG A 171 -17.13 1.23 5.11
C ARG A 171 -18.04 1.13 6.33
N HIS A 172 -18.34 2.26 6.98
CA HIS A 172 -19.08 2.33 8.24
C HIS A 172 -20.09 3.49 8.24
N PRO A 173 -21.11 3.46 7.34
CA PRO A 173 -22.03 4.59 7.16
C PRO A 173 -22.86 4.94 8.41
N ASP A 174 -23.09 3.96 9.28
CA ASP A 174 -23.83 4.16 10.53
C ASP A 174 -22.95 4.61 11.73
N ALA A 175 -21.61 4.66 11.55
CA ALA A 175 -20.69 5.02 12.62
C ALA A 175 -20.32 6.50 12.56
N THR A 176 -20.21 7.12 13.71
CA THR A 176 -19.66 8.48 13.83
C THR A 176 -18.13 8.46 13.68
N ARG A 177 -17.54 9.58 13.26
CA ARG A 177 -16.08 9.74 13.20
C ARG A 177 -15.40 9.40 14.53
N GLY A 178 -16.01 9.77 15.66
CA GLY A 178 -15.50 9.43 17.00
C GLY A 178 -15.44 7.91 17.24
N GLN A 179 -16.48 7.17 16.88
CA GLN A 179 -16.52 5.72 17.03
C GLN A 179 -15.46 5.03 16.15
N ILE A 180 -15.31 5.48 14.91
CA ILE A 180 -14.26 4.97 14.01
C ILE A 180 -12.87 5.30 14.59
N THR A 181 -12.65 6.53 15.05
CA THR A 181 -11.40 6.97 15.70
C THR A 181 -11.04 6.07 16.89
N ASP A 182 -11.99 5.79 17.77
CA ASP A 182 -11.78 4.96 18.97
C ASP A 182 -11.42 3.52 18.59
N THR A 183 -12.08 2.97 17.54
CA THR A 183 -11.77 1.63 17.03
C THR A 183 -10.36 1.57 16.46
N LEU A 184 -9.96 2.53 15.62
CA LEU A 184 -8.62 2.60 15.05
C LEU A 184 -7.54 2.74 16.14
N LYS A 185 -7.74 3.65 17.09
CA LYS A 185 -6.81 3.85 18.21
C LYS A 185 -6.63 2.58 19.03
N THR A 186 -7.72 1.91 19.36
CA THR A 186 -7.69 0.69 20.18
C THR A 186 -7.07 -0.49 19.44
N SER A 187 -7.50 -0.74 18.20
CA SER A 187 -7.05 -1.89 17.42
C SER A 187 -5.60 -1.75 16.97
N LEU A 188 -5.20 -0.56 16.55
CA LEU A 188 -3.87 -0.29 15.98
C LEU A 188 -2.89 0.32 17.00
N GLN A 189 -3.32 0.47 18.28
CA GLN A 189 -2.50 1.03 19.36
C GLN A 189 -1.98 2.44 19.04
N GLN A 190 -2.88 3.28 18.50
CA GLN A 190 -2.57 4.65 18.15
C GLN A 190 -3.01 5.64 19.24
N GLU A 191 -2.26 6.72 19.40
CA GLU A 191 -2.58 7.79 20.33
C GLU A 191 -3.55 8.81 19.71
N ARG A 192 -3.43 9.03 18.40
CA ARG A 192 -4.26 9.97 17.64
C ARG A 192 -4.49 9.53 16.19
N VAL A 193 -5.57 10.03 15.61
CA VAL A 193 -5.92 9.87 14.20
C VAL A 193 -6.07 11.24 13.58
N LEU A 194 -5.33 11.49 12.51
CA LEU A 194 -5.45 12.65 11.65
C LEU A 194 -6.39 12.30 10.48
N TRP A 195 -7.33 13.17 10.21
CA TRP A 195 -8.36 12.98 9.20
C TRP A 195 -8.17 13.97 8.06
N LEU A 196 -8.29 13.51 6.83
CA LEU A 196 -8.48 14.35 5.66
C LEU A 196 -9.94 14.25 5.21
N ASP A 197 -10.56 15.38 4.98
CA ASP A 197 -11.92 15.48 4.42
C ASP A 197 -11.89 15.65 2.90
N HIS A 198 -10.76 16.11 2.35
CA HIS A 198 -10.50 16.28 0.94
C HIS A 198 -9.44 15.29 0.46
N GLY A 199 -9.39 15.10 -0.86
CA GLY A 199 -8.52 14.16 -1.54
C GLY A 199 -9.33 13.13 -2.30
N TYR A 200 -9.20 13.17 -3.64
CA TYR A 200 -9.96 12.31 -4.53
C TYR A 200 -9.23 12.21 -5.86
N LEU A 201 -9.25 11.02 -6.46
CA LEU A 201 -8.73 10.76 -7.80
C LEU A 201 -9.84 10.15 -8.66
N GLU A 202 -10.09 10.71 -9.83
CA GLU A 202 -10.97 10.09 -10.81
C GLU A 202 -10.36 8.77 -11.28
N GLY A 203 -11.16 7.71 -11.31
CA GLY A 203 -10.71 6.36 -11.60
C GLY A 203 -10.24 5.57 -10.38
N ASP A 204 -10.21 6.18 -9.17
CA ASP A 204 -10.08 5.44 -7.91
C ASP A 204 -11.44 4.86 -7.50
N ASP A 205 -11.47 3.57 -7.14
CA ASP A 205 -12.65 2.87 -6.66
C ASP A 205 -12.55 2.42 -5.19
N THR A 206 -11.47 2.84 -4.51
CA THR A 206 -11.24 2.56 -3.09
C THR A 206 -11.94 3.56 -2.16
N ASP A 207 -12.60 4.59 -2.70
CA ASP A 207 -13.23 5.69 -1.97
C ASP A 207 -12.19 6.60 -1.28
N ALA A 208 -11.11 6.93 -1.98
CA ALA A 208 -10.04 7.80 -1.55
C ALA A 208 -9.13 7.18 -0.46
N HIS A 209 -8.53 6.03 -0.75
CA HIS A 209 -7.47 5.47 0.08
C HIS A 209 -6.34 6.47 0.28
N ILE A 210 -5.86 6.56 1.52
CA ILE A 210 -4.81 7.52 1.88
C ILE A 210 -3.48 7.24 1.16
N ASP A 211 -3.17 5.99 0.83
CA ASP A 211 -1.94 5.58 0.18
C ASP A 211 -1.81 6.04 -1.29
N THR A 212 -2.93 6.46 -1.90
CA THR A 212 -2.94 7.13 -3.20
C THR A 212 -2.83 8.66 -3.10
N LEU A 213 -2.94 9.22 -1.90
CA LEU A 213 -3.10 10.66 -1.66
C LEU A 213 -1.94 11.24 -0.85
N ALA A 214 -1.65 10.69 0.34
CA ALA A 214 -0.64 11.24 1.24
C ALA A 214 0.00 10.16 2.12
N ARG A 215 1.33 10.22 2.26
CA ARG A 215 2.12 9.24 2.99
C ARG A 215 3.03 9.94 3.98
N PHE A 216 3.17 9.39 5.19
CA PHE A 216 4.20 9.84 6.11
C PHE A 216 5.61 9.52 5.58
N ALA A 217 6.56 10.37 5.95
CA ALA A 217 7.98 10.18 5.67
C ALA A 217 8.81 10.51 6.92
N PRO A 218 10.07 10.01 7.04
CA PRO A 218 10.93 10.30 8.17
C PRO A 218 11.11 11.81 8.43
N GLY A 219 11.26 12.18 9.73
CA GLY A 219 11.52 13.57 10.11
C GLY A 219 10.29 14.46 10.10
N ASP A 220 9.15 13.94 10.54
CA ASP A 220 7.87 14.67 10.62
C ASP A 220 7.47 15.27 9.26
N ALA A 221 7.56 14.46 8.24
CA ALA A 221 7.25 14.86 6.87
C ALA A 221 6.05 14.08 6.30
N ILE A 222 5.39 14.70 5.33
CA ILE A 222 4.32 14.09 4.53
C ILE A 222 4.61 14.35 3.06
N VAL A 223 4.65 13.26 2.28
CA VAL A 223 4.67 13.27 0.83
C VAL A 223 3.23 13.15 0.34
N TYR A 224 2.79 13.98 -0.57
CA TYR A 224 1.39 13.94 -1.02
C TYR A 224 1.25 14.25 -2.51
N GLN A 225 0.21 13.70 -3.12
CA GLN A 225 -0.12 13.99 -4.51
C GLN A 225 -0.73 15.38 -4.60
N ALA A 226 -0.06 16.28 -5.32
CA ALA A 226 -0.58 17.60 -5.65
C ALA A 226 -1.06 17.63 -7.11
N CYS A 227 -1.79 18.68 -7.47
CA CYS A 227 -2.15 18.98 -8.84
C CYS A 227 -1.89 20.48 -9.09
N ASP A 228 -0.92 20.79 -9.92
CA ASP A 228 -0.52 22.16 -10.29
C ASP A 228 -1.18 22.65 -11.59
N ASP A 229 -1.96 21.80 -12.27
CA ASP A 229 -2.75 22.17 -13.43
C ASP A 229 -4.12 22.72 -13.02
N ALA A 230 -4.27 24.04 -13.02
CA ALA A 230 -5.55 24.69 -12.69
C ALA A 230 -6.70 24.37 -13.67
N GLY A 231 -6.41 23.76 -14.82
CA GLY A 231 -7.41 23.29 -15.78
C GLY A 231 -7.90 21.87 -15.51
N ASP A 232 -7.22 21.10 -14.66
CA ASP A 232 -7.59 19.75 -14.31
C ASP A 232 -8.71 19.72 -13.26
N ALA A 233 -9.65 18.77 -13.41
CA ALA A 233 -10.78 18.60 -12.49
C ALA A 233 -10.36 18.31 -11.04
N HIS A 234 -9.15 17.77 -10.81
CA HIS A 234 -8.62 17.45 -9.48
C HIS A 234 -7.99 18.65 -8.76
N HIS A 235 -7.69 19.73 -9.47
CA HIS A 235 -6.93 20.85 -8.90
C HIS A 235 -7.55 21.42 -7.62
N ALA A 236 -8.85 21.68 -7.63
CA ALA A 236 -9.54 22.28 -6.48
C ALA A 236 -9.52 21.32 -5.26
N GLU A 237 -9.77 20.05 -5.48
CA GLU A 237 -9.85 19.03 -4.44
C GLU A 237 -8.48 18.72 -3.83
N LEU A 238 -7.45 18.54 -4.67
CA LEU A 238 -6.10 18.27 -4.19
C LEU A 238 -5.44 19.53 -3.57
N THR A 239 -5.84 20.74 -4.00
CA THR A 239 -5.43 21.98 -3.31
C THR A 239 -6.03 22.04 -1.91
N ALA A 240 -7.34 21.74 -1.76
CA ALA A 240 -7.99 21.70 -0.44
C ALA A 240 -7.35 20.67 0.47
N MET A 241 -7.01 19.47 -0.03
CA MET A 241 -6.24 18.47 0.72
C MET A 241 -4.86 19.01 1.14
N GLY A 242 -4.15 19.70 0.27
CA GLY A 242 -2.86 20.32 0.58
C GLY A 242 -2.98 21.37 1.70
N ASP A 243 -4.05 22.15 1.71
CA ASP A 243 -4.34 23.12 2.80
C ASP A 243 -4.65 22.40 4.13
N GLU A 244 -5.40 21.30 4.10
CA GLU A 244 -5.62 20.45 5.28
C GLU A 244 -4.29 19.90 5.82
N LEU A 245 -3.44 19.33 4.96
CA LEU A 245 -2.14 18.81 5.33
C LEU A 245 -1.25 19.90 5.96
N ALA A 246 -1.26 21.13 5.43
CA ALA A 246 -0.53 22.28 5.97
C ALA A 246 -1.06 22.73 7.36
N ALA A 247 -2.34 22.45 7.64
CA ALA A 247 -2.95 22.73 8.94
C ALA A 247 -2.65 21.65 10.00
N LEU A 248 -2.23 20.45 9.60
CA LEU A 248 -1.87 19.38 10.55
C LEU A 248 -0.67 19.76 11.41
N ARG A 249 -0.61 19.19 12.59
CA ARG A 249 0.49 19.41 13.55
C ARG A 249 1.01 18.09 14.09
N THR A 250 2.30 18.03 14.32
CA THR A 250 2.99 16.94 15.01
C THR A 250 2.54 16.86 16.48
N PRO A 251 2.86 15.80 17.23
CA PRO A 251 2.48 15.71 18.66
C PRO A 251 3.00 16.86 19.52
N ASP A 252 4.13 17.46 19.19
CA ASP A 252 4.72 18.61 19.87
C ASP A 252 4.22 19.97 19.34
N GLY A 253 3.29 19.98 18.39
CA GLY A 253 2.63 21.18 17.88
C GLY A 253 3.31 21.85 16.68
N ALA A 254 4.42 21.29 16.15
CA ALA A 254 5.08 21.79 14.95
C ALA A 254 4.28 21.46 13.66
N PRO A 255 4.42 22.21 12.57
CA PRO A 255 3.89 21.80 11.27
C PRO A 255 4.69 20.64 10.71
N TYR A 256 4.05 19.77 9.91
CA TYR A 256 4.75 18.78 9.11
C TYR A 256 5.50 19.44 7.95
N THR A 257 6.65 18.87 7.57
CA THR A 257 7.32 19.20 6.31
C THR A 257 6.57 18.55 5.15
N LEU A 258 6.13 19.34 4.19
CA LEU A 258 5.31 18.86 3.08
C LEU A 258 6.13 18.72 1.79
N TYR A 259 6.00 17.57 1.12
CA TYR A 259 6.63 17.27 -0.17
C TYR A 259 5.54 17.02 -1.22
N PRO A 260 5.13 18.04 -1.99
CA PRO A 260 4.16 17.89 -3.06
C PRO A 260 4.78 17.11 -4.24
N LEU A 261 4.11 16.04 -4.65
CA LEU A 261 4.44 15.31 -5.87
C LEU A 261 3.85 16.02 -7.08
N PRO A 262 4.53 16.02 -8.23
CA PRO A 262 4.02 16.61 -9.46
C PRO A 262 2.77 15.86 -9.96
N TRP A 263 1.99 16.52 -10.81
CA TRP A 263 0.81 15.94 -11.43
C TRP A 263 1.15 15.26 -12.75
N ALA A 264 0.71 14.00 -12.90
CA ALA A 264 0.81 13.28 -14.18
C ALA A 264 -0.23 13.81 -15.17
N GLN A 265 0.11 13.83 -16.47
CA GLN A 265 -0.85 14.12 -17.52
C GLN A 265 -2.01 13.12 -17.47
N PRO A 266 -3.24 13.49 -17.88
CA PRO A 266 -4.37 12.58 -17.89
C PRO A 266 -4.07 11.30 -18.68
N ILE A 267 -4.09 10.16 -18.01
CA ILE A 267 -3.96 8.84 -18.63
C ILE A 267 -5.36 8.29 -18.83
N LEU A 268 -5.69 7.94 -20.07
CA LEU A 268 -7.00 7.44 -20.45
C LEU A 268 -6.91 6.00 -20.98
N ASP A 269 -7.93 5.21 -20.69
CA ASP A 269 -8.17 3.89 -21.26
C ASP A 269 -9.66 3.82 -21.68
N ASP A 270 -9.92 3.67 -22.98
CA ASP A 270 -11.27 3.72 -23.57
C ASP A 270 -12.13 4.92 -23.10
N GLY A 271 -11.49 6.08 -22.95
CA GLY A 271 -12.13 7.32 -22.52
C GLY A 271 -12.31 7.44 -21.00
N ARG A 272 -12.02 6.41 -20.20
CA ARG A 272 -12.02 6.45 -18.74
C ARG A 272 -10.67 6.98 -18.25
N ARG A 273 -10.69 7.96 -17.36
CA ARG A 273 -9.47 8.42 -16.68
C ARG A 273 -8.99 7.38 -15.68
N LEU A 274 -7.69 7.16 -15.64
CA LEU A 274 -7.04 6.24 -14.72
C LEU A 274 -6.41 7.00 -13.56
N ALA A 275 -6.46 6.42 -12.36
CA ALA A 275 -5.95 7.01 -11.14
C ALA A 275 -4.41 6.87 -11.05
N ALA A 276 -3.68 7.70 -11.77
CA ALA A 276 -2.23 7.75 -11.69
C ALA A 276 -1.79 8.64 -10.51
N SER A 277 -1.15 8.06 -9.50
CA SER A 277 -0.62 8.79 -8.36
C SER A 277 0.79 8.33 -8.02
N TYR A 278 1.71 9.29 -7.93
CA TYR A 278 3.07 9.01 -7.45
C TYR A 278 3.14 8.80 -5.93
N ALA A 279 2.07 9.10 -5.17
CA ALA A 279 2.00 8.80 -3.74
C ALA A 279 1.88 7.29 -3.46
N ASN A 280 1.51 6.48 -4.45
CA ASN A 280 1.37 5.03 -4.32
C ASN A 280 2.72 4.30 -4.50
N TYR A 281 3.77 4.80 -3.85
CA TYR A 281 5.11 4.20 -3.82
C TYR A 281 5.27 3.20 -2.67
N LEU A 282 6.22 2.27 -2.81
CA LEU A 282 6.60 1.27 -1.81
C LEU A 282 7.94 1.63 -1.20
N ILE A 283 8.03 1.61 0.13
CA ILE A 283 9.28 1.85 0.86
C ILE A 283 9.94 0.49 1.15
N LEU A 284 11.22 0.37 0.84
CA LEU A 284 12.09 -0.76 1.15
C LEU A 284 13.19 -0.32 2.12
N ASN A 285 13.97 -1.27 2.64
CA ASN A 285 15.07 -1.00 3.58
C ASN A 285 16.04 0.08 3.08
N ASP A 286 16.51 0.00 1.82
CA ASP A 286 17.49 0.92 1.24
C ASP A 286 17.00 1.63 -0.03
N ALA A 287 15.71 1.48 -0.37
CA ALA A 287 15.13 2.08 -1.58
C ALA A 287 13.68 2.54 -1.37
N VAL A 288 13.20 3.32 -2.33
CA VAL A 288 11.77 3.58 -2.57
C VAL A 288 11.48 3.16 -4.00
N LEU A 289 10.57 2.21 -4.18
CA LEU A 289 10.05 1.87 -5.49
C LEU A 289 8.92 2.82 -5.82
N MET A 290 9.09 3.60 -6.88
CA MET A 290 8.14 4.62 -7.31
C MET A 290 7.37 4.14 -8.55
N PRO A 291 6.04 4.25 -8.57
CA PRO A 291 5.29 3.97 -9.80
C PRO A 291 5.68 4.97 -10.89
N ALA A 292 5.99 4.46 -12.08
CA ALA A 292 6.26 5.25 -13.28
C ALA A 292 5.19 4.94 -14.33
N TYR A 293 4.70 5.99 -14.97
CA TYR A 293 3.59 5.88 -15.92
C TYR A 293 4.01 6.16 -17.37
N GLY A 294 5.32 6.41 -17.61
CA GLY A 294 5.84 6.86 -18.89
C GLY A 294 5.48 8.33 -19.16
N ASP A 295 5.37 9.12 -18.10
CA ASP A 295 4.95 10.52 -18.09
C ASP A 295 6.14 11.44 -17.86
N PRO A 296 6.16 12.67 -18.42
CA PRO A 296 7.20 13.67 -18.13
C PRO A 296 7.38 13.96 -16.64
N ALA A 297 6.36 13.76 -15.80
CA ALA A 297 6.42 13.98 -14.37
C ALA A 297 7.14 12.86 -13.60
N ASP A 298 7.44 11.69 -14.21
CA ASP A 298 8.14 10.57 -13.56
C ASP A 298 9.50 11.01 -12.96
N GLY A 299 10.30 11.76 -13.72
CA GLY A 299 11.59 12.28 -13.26
C GLY A 299 11.46 13.26 -12.08
N PRO A 300 10.68 14.33 -12.21
CA PRO A 300 10.37 15.24 -11.10
C PRO A 300 9.80 14.55 -9.85
N ALA A 301 8.94 13.54 -9.98
CA ALA A 301 8.43 12.79 -8.84
C ALA A 301 9.55 12.04 -8.11
N ALA A 302 10.48 11.42 -8.85
CA ALA A 302 11.64 10.77 -8.26
C ALA A 302 12.53 11.75 -7.49
N GLU A 303 12.71 12.98 -7.97
CA GLU A 303 13.46 14.02 -7.28
C GLU A 303 12.81 14.45 -5.95
N VAL A 304 11.47 14.52 -5.91
CA VAL A 304 10.73 14.80 -4.67
C VAL A 304 10.93 13.68 -3.66
N LEU A 305 10.77 12.42 -4.07
CA LEU A 305 10.98 11.27 -3.20
C LEU A 305 12.43 11.17 -2.69
N ALA A 306 13.43 11.47 -3.52
CA ALA A 306 14.83 11.50 -3.09
C ALA A 306 15.10 12.54 -1.98
N LYS A 307 14.34 13.63 -1.94
CA LYS A 307 14.42 14.64 -0.86
C LYS A 307 13.71 14.18 0.41
N ALA A 308 12.56 13.49 0.27
CA ALA A 308 11.78 12.98 1.39
C ALA A 308 12.45 11.75 2.06
N TYR A 309 13.21 10.96 1.29
CA TYR A 309 13.88 9.73 1.75
C TYR A 309 15.39 9.79 1.51
N PRO A 310 16.13 10.70 2.17
CA PRO A 310 17.56 10.82 1.97
C PRO A 310 18.28 9.50 2.33
N GLY A 311 19.14 9.05 1.43
CA GLY A 311 19.91 7.81 1.59
C GLY A 311 19.23 6.55 1.02
N ARG A 312 17.97 6.64 0.54
CA ARG A 312 17.33 5.55 -0.21
C ARG A 312 17.46 5.77 -1.72
N GLU A 313 17.70 4.69 -2.45
CA GLU A 313 17.68 4.71 -3.91
C GLU A 313 16.23 4.83 -4.40
N ILE A 314 15.95 5.73 -5.34
CA ILE A 314 14.62 5.81 -5.97
C ILE A 314 14.63 4.97 -7.25
N VAL A 315 13.82 3.91 -7.26
CA VAL A 315 13.70 2.97 -8.39
C VAL A 315 12.33 3.10 -9.03
N GLN A 316 12.30 3.45 -10.30
CA GLN A 316 11.05 3.58 -11.05
C GLN A 316 10.59 2.21 -11.55
N ILE A 317 9.33 1.86 -11.27
CA ILE A 317 8.68 0.61 -11.71
C ILE A 317 7.58 0.97 -12.72
N PRO A 318 7.54 0.33 -13.91
CA PRO A 318 6.50 0.59 -14.91
C PRO A 318 5.12 0.13 -14.39
N CYS A 319 4.29 1.05 -13.92
CA CYS A 319 3.00 0.75 -13.25
C CYS A 319 1.78 1.13 -14.10
N ARG A 320 1.96 1.57 -15.33
CA ARG A 320 0.81 1.88 -16.19
C ARG A 320 -0.18 0.70 -16.35
N PRO A 321 0.25 -0.57 -16.43
CA PRO A 321 -0.69 -1.70 -16.43
C PRO A 321 -1.52 -1.84 -15.15
N LEU A 322 -0.99 -1.47 -13.98
CA LEU A 322 -1.71 -1.59 -12.72
C LEU A 322 -2.92 -0.65 -12.64
N ILE A 323 -2.75 0.60 -13.06
CA ILE A 323 -3.84 1.60 -12.98
C ILE A 323 -5.04 1.31 -13.89
N TRP A 324 -4.94 0.32 -14.78
CA TRP A 324 -6.12 -0.16 -15.53
C TRP A 324 -7.22 -0.72 -14.61
N GLN A 325 -6.82 -1.25 -13.47
CA GLN A 325 -7.72 -1.72 -12.43
C GLN A 325 -7.67 -0.82 -11.18
N ASN A 326 -7.48 0.49 -11.38
CA ASN A 326 -7.68 1.55 -10.40
C ASN A 326 -6.63 1.65 -9.29
N GLY A 327 -5.81 0.61 -9.03
CA GLY A 327 -4.72 0.61 -8.06
C GLY A 327 -3.33 0.77 -8.71
N SER A 328 -2.27 0.92 -7.89
CA SER A 328 -0.90 1.03 -8.38
C SER A 328 0.07 0.20 -7.51
N LEU A 329 1.32 0.61 -7.44
CA LEU A 329 2.45 -0.17 -6.90
C LEU A 329 2.28 -0.57 -5.43
N HIS A 330 1.92 0.37 -4.57
CA HIS A 330 1.72 0.11 -3.15
C HIS A 330 0.56 -0.83 -2.88
N CYS A 331 -0.52 -0.68 -3.65
CA CYS A 331 -1.74 -1.47 -3.50
C CYS A 331 -1.53 -2.97 -3.69
N VAL A 332 -0.55 -3.39 -4.51
CA VAL A 332 -0.26 -4.82 -4.74
C VAL A 332 0.78 -5.41 -3.78
N THR A 333 1.22 -4.66 -2.77
CA THR A 333 2.33 -5.03 -1.88
C THR A 333 1.96 -4.87 -0.42
N MET A 334 2.54 -5.72 0.47
CA MET A 334 2.45 -5.56 1.92
C MET A 334 3.82 -5.82 2.55
N GLN A 335 4.33 -4.87 3.33
CA GLN A 335 5.59 -5.04 4.04
C GLN A 335 5.44 -5.96 5.26
N LEU A 336 6.43 -6.79 5.49
CA LEU A 336 6.60 -7.60 6.70
C LEU A 336 7.72 -7.00 7.55
N PRO A 337 7.43 -6.47 8.76
CA PRO A 337 8.46 -5.89 9.63
C PRO A 337 9.60 -6.86 9.94
N GLU A 338 10.80 -6.32 10.19
CA GLU A 338 11.99 -7.11 10.51
C GLU A 338 11.72 -8.12 11.65
N GLY A 339 12.07 -9.39 11.41
CA GLY A 339 11.88 -10.51 12.34
C GLY A 339 10.54 -11.24 12.18
N LEU A 340 9.59 -10.72 11.38
CA LEU A 340 8.27 -11.36 11.20
C LEU A 340 8.33 -12.56 10.23
N LEU A 341 9.16 -12.52 9.19
CA LEU A 341 9.26 -13.64 8.24
C LEU A 341 9.89 -14.87 8.92
N ALA A 342 9.23 -16.01 8.81
CA ALA A 342 9.79 -17.29 9.23
C ALA A 342 10.95 -17.70 8.30
N ALA A 343 11.94 -18.41 8.88
CA ALA A 343 13.12 -18.89 8.15
C ALA A 343 12.80 -19.92 7.06
#